data_2fcfa03f3d69cd3694ffc791410739d0
#
_entry.id   2fcfa03f3d69cd3694ffc791410739d0
#
_cell.length_a   1.000
_cell.length_b   1.000
_cell.length_c   1.000
_cell.angle_alpha   90.00
_cell.angle_beta   90.00
_cell.angle_gamma   90.00
#
_symmetry.space_group_name_H-M   'P 1'
#
loop_
_entity.id
_entity.type
_entity.pdbx_description
1 polymer ?
#
loop_
_entity_poly.entity_id
_entity_poly.type
_entity_poly.pdbx_seq_one_letter_code
_entity_poly.pdbx_strand_id
1 'polypeptide(L)'
;MVRIGLASDSFGNLPARERALGLFHRVQVDRVFFLGGRAADVDAVLARRSGGSRQAAVPESDAEFLAAVRGALERHVARKDPLDGRIVRVASRACPEYESGKVPRKQVDLVEGRLTCLVHDKADLDRDDISNAALIFHGNAAAAGIVQIGPRCFVTPGHLRTPPPEGRPATFGLVEVTARDLVLTVFSEAAAELRQDRVSLSVTGKMSVR
;
A
#
# COMPACT_ATOMS: atom_id res chain seq x y z
N MET A 1 -6.48 17.49 1.05
CA MET A 1 -5.27 16.72 1.47
C MET A 1 -5.66 15.26 1.59
N VAL A 2 -4.94 14.39 0.93
CA VAL A 2 -5.12 12.93 0.97
C VAL A 2 -3.90 12.30 1.64
N ARG A 3 -4.13 11.39 2.59
CA ARG A 3 -3.12 10.59 3.29
C ARG A 3 -3.11 9.17 2.75
N ILE A 4 -1.93 8.68 2.36
CA ILE A 4 -1.76 7.37 1.76
C ILE A 4 -0.70 6.59 2.54
N GLY A 5 -1.08 5.43 3.09
CA GLY A 5 -0.11 4.47 3.58
C GLY A 5 0.53 3.74 2.39
N LEU A 6 1.85 3.67 2.37
CA LEU A 6 2.60 3.13 1.24
C LEU A 6 3.53 2.02 1.71
N ALA A 7 3.36 0.81 1.18
CA ALA A 7 4.20 -0.34 1.50
C ALA A 7 4.46 -1.20 0.26
N SER A 8 5.61 -1.87 0.23
CA SER A 8 6.01 -2.78 -0.85
C SER A 8 6.59 -4.07 -0.25
N ASP A 9 6.93 -4.99 -1.08
CA ASP A 9 7.68 -6.25 -0.91
C ASP A 9 7.99 -6.68 0.52
N SER A 10 7.08 -7.42 1.17
CA SER A 10 7.35 -8.02 2.48
C SER A 10 7.91 -9.43 2.40
N PHE A 11 7.52 -10.20 1.37
CA PHE A 11 7.91 -11.60 1.17
C PHE A 11 7.93 -12.45 2.45
N GLY A 12 6.83 -12.41 3.21
CA GLY A 12 6.68 -13.17 4.44
C GLY A 12 7.07 -12.43 5.72
N ASN A 13 7.62 -11.21 5.66
CA ASN A 13 7.83 -10.37 6.84
C ASN A 13 6.49 -9.77 7.33
N LEU A 14 5.61 -10.66 7.81
CA LEU A 14 4.28 -10.29 8.30
C LEU A 14 4.34 -9.32 9.50
N PRO A 15 5.27 -9.45 10.47
CA PRO A 15 5.37 -8.52 11.58
C PRO A 15 5.62 -7.07 11.16
N ALA A 16 6.51 -6.83 10.18
CA ALA A 16 6.76 -5.48 9.66
C ALA A 16 5.53 -4.92 8.95
N ARG A 17 4.84 -5.74 8.16
CA ARG A 17 3.60 -5.36 7.48
C ARG A 17 2.48 -5.03 8.47
N GLU A 18 2.36 -5.80 9.55
CA GLU A 18 1.39 -5.57 10.62
C GLU A 18 1.64 -4.23 11.34
N ARG A 19 2.91 -3.91 11.63
CA ARG A 19 3.29 -2.61 12.20
C ARG A 19 2.97 -1.46 11.25
N ALA A 20 3.24 -1.61 9.95
CA ALA A 20 2.88 -0.60 8.95
C ALA A 20 1.36 -0.36 8.92
N LEU A 21 0.54 -1.41 8.82
CA LEU A 21 -0.93 -1.29 8.87
C LEU A 21 -1.41 -0.72 10.20
N GLY A 22 -0.76 -1.06 11.31
CA GLY A 22 -1.04 -0.49 12.63
C GLY A 22 -0.81 1.03 12.67
N LEU A 23 0.28 1.51 12.07
CA LEU A 23 0.54 2.95 11.92
C LEU A 23 -0.52 3.60 11.04
N PHE A 24 -0.78 3.06 9.85
CA PHE A 24 -1.76 3.62 8.90
C PHE A 24 -3.16 3.75 9.51
N HIS A 25 -3.56 2.77 10.31
CA HIS A 25 -4.81 2.83 11.07
C HIS A 25 -4.80 3.97 12.10
N ARG A 26 -3.73 4.10 12.90
CA ARG A 26 -3.62 5.14 13.93
C ARG A 26 -3.65 6.56 13.35
N VAL A 27 -2.98 6.78 12.20
CA VAL A 27 -2.95 8.09 11.54
C VAL A 27 -4.13 8.31 10.60
N GLN A 28 -5.06 7.34 10.54
CA GLN A 28 -6.29 7.41 9.76
C GLN A 28 -6.05 7.75 8.28
N VAL A 29 -5.22 6.95 7.59
CA VAL A 29 -5.00 7.13 6.16
C VAL A 29 -6.29 6.96 5.37
N ASP A 30 -6.43 7.73 4.30
CA ASP A 30 -7.57 7.63 3.38
C ASP A 30 -7.48 6.38 2.50
N ARG A 31 -6.25 5.97 2.15
CA ARG A 31 -5.94 4.82 1.28
C ARG A 31 -4.66 4.13 1.73
N VAL A 32 -4.52 2.86 1.33
CA VAL A 32 -3.29 2.09 1.50
C VAL A 32 -2.91 1.50 0.15
N PHE A 33 -1.69 1.79 -0.33
CA PHE A 33 -1.15 1.23 -1.56
C PHE A 33 -0.11 0.16 -1.23
N PHE A 34 -0.41 -1.08 -1.59
CA PHE A 34 0.53 -2.18 -1.59
C PHE A 34 1.12 -2.34 -2.99
N LEU A 35 2.38 -1.95 -3.13
CA LEU A 35 3.11 -1.91 -4.40
C LEU A 35 3.96 -3.16 -4.58
N GLY A 36 3.36 -4.35 -4.37
CA GLY A 36 4.02 -5.63 -4.56
C GLY A 36 4.02 -6.52 -3.31
N GLY A 37 4.69 -7.67 -3.46
CA GLY A 37 4.65 -8.74 -2.48
C GLY A 37 3.46 -9.69 -2.71
N ARG A 38 3.33 -10.72 -1.88
CA ARG A 38 2.25 -11.70 -1.97
C ARG A 38 0.94 -11.12 -1.48
N ALA A 39 -0.13 -11.27 -2.25
CA ALA A 39 -1.47 -10.87 -1.84
C ALA A 39 -1.90 -11.59 -0.55
N ALA A 40 -1.56 -12.87 -0.43
CA ALA A 40 -1.81 -13.69 0.76
C ALA A 40 -1.19 -13.12 2.05
N ASP A 41 -0.05 -12.43 1.96
CA ASP A 41 0.57 -11.78 3.13
C ASP A 41 -0.30 -10.63 3.65
N VAL A 42 -0.95 -9.88 2.75
CA VAL A 42 -1.88 -8.80 3.12
C VAL A 42 -3.11 -9.39 3.78
N ASP A 43 -3.69 -10.42 3.17
CA ASP A 43 -4.89 -11.09 3.67
C ASP A 43 -4.65 -11.72 5.03
N ALA A 44 -3.49 -12.35 5.24
CA ALA A 44 -3.10 -12.93 6.52
C ALA A 44 -3.00 -11.89 7.64
N VAL A 45 -2.45 -10.70 7.34
CA VAL A 45 -2.34 -9.63 8.34
C VAL A 45 -3.71 -9.03 8.63
N LEU A 46 -4.53 -8.79 7.62
CA LEU A 46 -5.90 -8.29 7.81
C LEU A 46 -6.75 -9.26 8.63
N ALA A 47 -6.67 -10.57 8.34
CA ALA A 47 -7.36 -11.60 9.10
C ALA A 47 -6.95 -11.61 10.57
N ARG A 48 -5.64 -11.47 10.87
CA ARG A 48 -5.15 -11.36 12.26
C ARG A 48 -5.70 -10.11 12.97
N ARG A 49 -5.70 -8.96 12.30
CA ARG A 49 -6.19 -7.69 12.84
C ARG A 49 -7.69 -7.70 13.06
N SER A 50 -8.45 -8.38 12.22
CA SER A 50 -9.88 -8.59 12.36
C SER A 50 -10.27 -9.58 13.48
N GLY A 51 -9.29 -10.08 14.24
CA GLY A 51 -9.50 -11.05 15.32
C GLY A 51 -9.67 -12.47 14.79
N GLY A 52 -8.79 -12.86 13.85
CA GLY A 52 -8.78 -14.14 13.16
C GLY A 52 -8.97 -15.32 14.09
N SER A 53 -9.92 -16.14 13.69
CA SER A 53 -10.12 -17.56 13.95
C SER A 53 -9.49 -18.12 15.23
N ARG A 54 -10.16 -17.94 16.37
CA ARG A 54 -10.22 -19.06 17.31
C ARG A 54 -11.00 -20.16 16.59
N GLN A 55 -10.41 -21.34 16.41
CA GLN A 55 -11.11 -22.53 15.99
C GLN A 55 -12.39 -22.64 16.82
N ALA A 56 -13.55 -22.41 16.20
CA ALA A 56 -14.80 -22.61 16.84
C ALA A 56 -14.90 -24.10 17.16
N ALA A 57 -15.23 -24.43 18.39
CA ALA A 57 -15.59 -25.81 18.73
C ALA A 57 -16.68 -26.28 17.77
N VAL A 58 -16.60 -27.54 17.33
CA VAL A 58 -17.61 -28.14 16.45
C VAL A 58 -18.91 -28.15 17.23
N PRO A 59 -19.99 -27.53 16.73
CA PRO A 59 -21.29 -27.48 17.43
C PRO A 59 -21.87 -28.89 17.51
N GLU A 60 -22.41 -29.27 18.66
CA GLU A 60 -22.99 -30.60 18.89
C GLU A 60 -24.49 -30.68 18.51
N SER A 61 -25.12 -29.54 18.19
CA SER A 61 -26.54 -29.48 17.79
C SER A 61 -26.79 -28.42 16.69
N ASP A 62 -27.88 -28.61 15.93
CA ASP A 62 -28.32 -27.65 14.88
C ASP A 62 -28.59 -26.25 15.43
N ALA A 63 -29.11 -26.15 16.64
CA ALA A 63 -29.38 -24.87 17.31
C ALA A 63 -28.07 -24.14 17.66
N GLU A 64 -27.06 -24.88 18.14
CA GLU A 64 -25.73 -24.33 18.41
C GLU A 64 -25.02 -23.96 17.11
N PHE A 65 -25.19 -24.77 16.05
CA PHE A 65 -24.66 -24.45 14.73
C PHE A 65 -25.25 -23.13 14.21
N LEU A 66 -26.57 -22.97 14.23
CA LEU A 66 -27.23 -21.73 13.79
C LEU A 66 -26.84 -20.52 14.64
N ALA A 67 -26.71 -20.69 15.96
CA ALA A 67 -26.21 -19.65 16.86
C ALA A 67 -24.75 -19.29 16.56
N ALA A 68 -23.91 -20.30 16.30
CA ALA A 68 -22.50 -20.11 15.93
C ALA A 68 -22.36 -19.39 14.56
N VAL A 69 -23.19 -19.75 13.57
CA VAL A 69 -23.24 -19.09 12.25
C VAL A 69 -23.70 -17.65 12.37
N ARG A 70 -24.80 -17.39 13.12
CA ARG A 70 -25.27 -16.03 13.36
C ARG A 70 -24.23 -15.18 14.07
N GLY A 71 -23.64 -15.68 15.15
CA GLY A 71 -22.58 -14.99 15.87
C GLY A 71 -21.31 -14.81 15.04
N ALA A 72 -20.98 -15.74 14.12
CA ALA A 72 -19.87 -15.58 13.16
C ALA A 72 -20.18 -14.48 12.14
N LEU A 73 -21.42 -14.41 11.64
CA LEU A 73 -21.85 -13.40 10.68
C LEU A 73 -21.86 -12.00 11.31
N GLU A 74 -22.42 -11.86 12.51
CA GLU A 74 -22.43 -10.61 13.28
C GLU A 74 -21.00 -10.14 13.60
N ARG A 75 -20.11 -11.07 14.00
CA ARG A 75 -18.68 -10.78 14.20
C ARG A 75 -17.96 -10.44 12.91
N HIS A 76 -18.32 -11.04 11.79
CA HIS A 76 -17.71 -10.75 10.48
C HIS A 76 -18.07 -9.34 10.01
N VAL A 77 -19.32 -8.92 10.19
CA VAL A 77 -19.79 -7.56 9.89
C VAL A 77 -19.15 -6.53 10.83
N ALA A 78 -19.00 -6.86 12.13
CA ALA A 78 -18.44 -5.96 13.13
C ALA A 78 -16.91 -5.89 13.15
N ARG A 79 -16.22 -6.83 12.46
CA ARG A 79 -14.75 -7.02 12.53
C ARG A 79 -14.02 -6.77 11.22
N LYS A 80 -14.63 -6.15 10.24
CA LYS A 80 -13.90 -5.70 9.05
C LYS A 80 -12.84 -4.70 9.48
N ASP A 81 -11.57 -4.95 9.16
CA ASP A 81 -10.53 -3.94 9.39
C ASP A 81 -10.95 -2.66 8.66
N PRO A 82 -10.97 -1.50 9.34
CA PRO A 82 -11.37 -0.22 8.72
C PRO A 82 -10.58 0.13 7.46
N LEU A 83 -9.40 -0.48 7.30
CA LEU A 83 -8.56 -0.29 6.11
C LEU A 83 -8.93 -1.20 4.94
N ASP A 84 -9.68 -2.30 5.15
CA ASP A 84 -9.94 -3.33 4.12
C ASP A 84 -10.52 -2.73 2.82
N GLY A 85 -11.51 -1.84 2.93
CA GLY A 85 -12.10 -1.15 1.77
C GLY A 85 -11.25 -0.01 1.16
N ARG A 86 -10.07 0.28 1.76
CA ARG A 86 -9.17 1.37 1.35
C ARG A 86 -7.87 0.86 0.73
N ILE A 87 -7.72 -0.46 0.65
CA ILE A 87 -6.49 -1.10 0.17
C ILE A 87 -6.54 -1.26 -1.34
N VAL A 88 -5.52 -0.74 -2.00
CA VAL A 88 -5.22 -0.93 -3.41
C VAL A 88 -3.95 -1.77 -3.53
N ARG A 89 -3.96 -2.76 -4.42
CA ARG A 89 -2.86 -3.71 -4.60
C ARG A 89 -2.42 -3.77 -6.05
N VAL A 90 -1.11 -3.86 -6.27
CA VAL A 90 -0.54 -4.21 -7.57
C VAL A 90 0.36 -5.43 -7.44
N ALA A 91 0.37 -6.27 -8.48
CA ALA A 91 1.09 -7.52 -8.48
C ALA A 91 2.60 -7.32 -8.65
N SER A 92 3.39 -8.11 -7.91
CA SER A 92 4.83 -8.24 -8.12
C SER A 92 5.12 -9.36 -9.12
N ARG A 93 6.05 -9.15 -10.06
CA ARG A 93 6.52 -10.19 -11.00
C ARG A 93 7.02 -11.45 -10.30
N ALA A 94 7.49 -11.33 -9.06
CA ALA A 94 7.94 -12.46 -8.26
C ALA A 94 6.81 -13.27 -7.61
N CYS A 95 5.55 -12.89 -7.83
CA CYS A 95 4.40 -13.54 -7.20
C CYS A 95 3.47 -14.18 -8.23
N PRO A 96 2.83 -15.33 -7.90
CA PRO A 96 1.92 -16.03 -8.81
C PRO A 96 0.72 -15.19 -9.27
N GLU A 97 0.33 -14.20 -8.48
CA GLU A 97 -0.75 -13.28 -8.79
C GLU A 97 -0.49 -12.43 -10.05
N TYR A 98 0.79 -12.22 -10.40
CA TYR A 98 1.19 -11.47 -11.58
C TYR A 98 0.76 -12.17 -12.87
N GLU A 99 0.97 -13.48 -12.96
CA GLU A 99 0.60 -14.29 -14.14
C GLU A 99 -0.89 -14.62 -14.17
N SER A 100 -1.50 -14.83 -13.00
CA SER A 100 -2.92 -15.20 -12.92
C SER A 100 -3.88 -14.03 -13.19
N GLY A 101 -3.39 -12.79 -13.16
CA GLY A 101 -4.22 -11.58 -13.32
C GLY A 101 -5.20 -11.31 -12.17
N LYS A 102 -5.14 -12.08 -11.08
CA LYS A 102 -6.01 -11.87 -9.90
C LYS A 102 -5.78 -10.54 -9.21
N VAL A 103 -4.55 -10.04 -9.30
CA VAL A 103 -4.17 -8.69 -8.85
C VAL A 103 -3.63 -7.94 -10.07
N PRO A 104 -4.05 -6.71 -10.33
CA PRO A 104 -3.59 -5.97 -11.51
C PRO A 104 -2.07 -5.71 -11.44
N ARG A 105 -1.40 -5.75 -12.60
CA ARG A 105 0.04 -5.42 -12.73
C ARG A 105 0.29 -3.94 -12.52
N LYS A 106 -0.65 -3.12 -12.96
CA LYS A 106 -0.69 -1.67 -12.74
C LYS A 106 -2.11 -1.21 -12.49
N GLN A 107 -2.26 -0.10 -11.80
CA GLN A 107 -3.54 0.53 -11.55
C GLN A 107 -3.42 2.04 -11.71
N VAL A 108 -4.46 2.64 -12.31
CA VAL A 108 -4.57 4.08 -12.44
C VAL A 108 -5.63 4.58 -11.47
N ASP A 109 -5.34 5.69 -10.80
CA ASP A 109 -6.20 6.32 -9.81
C ASP A 109 -6.11 7.85 -9.89
N LEU A 110 -6.97 8.54 -9.16
CA LEU A 110 -6.91 9.99 -8.99
C LEU A 110 -6.58 10.32 -7.52
N VAL A 111 -5.49 11.06 -7.32
CA VAL A 111 -5.06 11.56 -6.01
C VAL A 111 -4.98 13.09 -6.05
N GLU A 112 -5.82 13.76 -5.29
CA GLU A 112 -5.95 15.23 -5.33
C GLU A 112 -6.10 15.77 -6.76
N GLY A 113 -6.95 15.12 -7.57
CA GLY A 113 -7.20 15.49 -8.96
C GLY A 113 -6.05 15.21 -9.94
N ARG A 114 -4.98 14.53 -9.50
CA ARG A 114 -3.84 14.15 -10.35
C ARG A 114 -3.93 12.70 -10.77
N LEU A 115 -3.74 12.45 -12.06
CA LEU A 115 -3.63 11.10 -12.58
C LEU A 115 -2.41 10.42 -11.94
N THR A 116 -2.64 9.30 -11.31
CA THR A 116 -1.68 8.57 -10.50
C THR A 116 -1.58 7.14 -11.01
N CYS A 117 -0.37 6.69 -11.33
CA CYS A 117 -0.12 5.32 -11.71
C CYS A 117 0.52 4.55 -10.53
N LEU A 118 -0.02 3.37 -10.24
CA LEU A 118 0.48 2.44 -9.24
C LEU A 118 1.07 1.23 -9.96
N VAL A 119 2.30 0.85 -9.62
CA VAL A 119 3.01 -0.26 -10.24
C VAL A 119 3.99 -0.88 -9.27
N HIS A 120 4.25 -2.19 -9.38
CA HIS A 120 5.32 -2.80 -8.61
C HIS A 120 6.69 -2.47 -9.23
N ASP A 121 6.87 -2.77 -10.51
CA ASP A 121 8.12 -2.53 -11.22
C ASP A 121 7.91 -1.46 -12.30
N LYS A 122 8.80 -0.48 -12.36
CA LYS A 122 8.79 0.57 -13.40
C LYS A 122 8.90 0.01 -14.82
N ALA A 123 9.43 -1.20 -14.99
CA ALA A 123 9.46 -1.89 -16.28
C ALA A 123 8.07 -2.33 -16.79
N ASP A 124 7.03 -2.26 -15.94
CA ASP A 124 5.63 -2.51 -16.34
C ASP A 124 4.90 -1.25 -16.82
N LEU A 125 5.56 -0.07 -16.74
CA LEU A 125 5.03 1.18 -17.26
C LEU A 125 5.21 1.26 -18.78
N ASP A 126 4.17 1.64 -19.48
CA ASP A 126 4.25 2.00 -20.89
C ASP A 126 4.45 3.52 -21.07
N ARG A 127 4.58 3.93 -22.34
CA ARG A 127 4.78 5.34 -22.69
C ARG A 127 3.59 6.21 -22.28
N ASP A 128 2.38 5.68 -22.38
CA ASP A 128 1.15 6.43 -22.09
C ASP A 128 1.00 6.61 -20.56
N ASP A 129 1.34 5.61 -19.76
CA ASP A 129 1.39 5.73 -18.31
C ASP A 129 2.34 6.86 -17.89
N ILE A 130 3.57 6.85 -18.44
CA ILE A 130 4.57 7.85 -18.12
C ILE A 130 4.14 9.24 -18.61
N SER A 131 3.51 9.34 -19.78
CA SER A 131 3.12 10.62 -20.37
C SER A 131 1.99 11.30 -19.63
N ASN A 132 1.04 10.52 -19.12
CA ASN A 132 -0.21 11.02 -18.54
C ASN A 132 -0.17 11.13 -17.01
N ALA A 133 0.56 10.25 -16.32
CA ALA A 133 0.60 10.28 -14.86
C ALA A 133 1.45 11.43 -14.33
N ALA A 134 0.89 12.18 -13.38
CA ALA A 134 1.63 13.18 -12.62
C ALA A 134 2.36 12.56 -11.40
N LEU A 135 1.76 11.52 -10.82
CA LEU A 135 2.31 10.76 -9.70
C LEU A 135 2.48 9.30 -10.11
N ILE A 136 3.64 8.72 -9.82
CA ILE A 136 3.92 7.31 -10.07
C ILE A 136 4.41 6.69 -8.77
N PHE A 137 3.56 5.86 -8.16
CA PHE A 137 3.93 5.09 -6.98
C PHE A 137 4.44 3.72 -7.41
N HIS A 138 5.66 3.37 -7.01
CA HIS A 138 6.27 2.11 -7.42
C HIS A 138 6.90 1.36 -6.26
N GLY A 139 6.88 0.04 -6.34
CA GLY A 139 7.64 -0.88 -5.50
C GLY A 139 9.03 -1.17 -6.08
N ASN A 140 9.51 -2.40 -5.86
CA ASN A 140 10.79 -2.94 -6.37
C ASN A 140 11.97 -1.97 -6.24
N ALA A 141 12.13 -1.36 -5.07
CA ALA A 141 13.19 -0.42 -4.77
C ALA A 141 13.89 -0.79 -3.46
N ALA A 142 15.23 -0.67 -3.44
CA ALA A 142 16.02 -0.95 -2.26
C ALA A 142 15.90 0.14 -1.19
N ALA A 143 15.56 1.38 -1.57
CA ALA A 143 15.43 2.50 -0.64
C ALA A 143 14.17 3.31 -0.93
N ALA A 144 13.56 3.85 0.12
CA ALA A 144 12.45 4.78 0.00
C ALA A 144 12.91 6.13 -0.57
N GLY A 145 12.02 6.89 -1.21
CA GLY A 145 12.30 8.25 -1.66
C GLY A 145 11.34 8.78 -2.70
N ILE A 146 11.58 10.04 -3.05
CA ILE A 146 10.90 10.75 -4.14
C ILE A 146 11.94 11.15 -5.18
N VAL A 147 11.64 10.88 -6.44
CA VAL A 147 12.41 11.38 -7.58
C VAL A 147 11.49 12.18 -8.48
N GLN A 148 11.80 13.45 -8.67
CA GLN A 148 11.05 14.32 -9.58
C GLN A 148 11.77 14.41 -10.92
N ILE A 149 11.05 14.10 -12.01
CA ILE A 149 11.55 14.19 -13.38
C ILE A 149 10.56 15.04 -14.18
N GLY A 150 10.93 16.29 -14.43
CA GLY A 150 10.03 17.28 -15.02
C GLY A 150 8.78 17.47 -14.14
N PRO A 151 7.57 17.35 -14.70
CA PRO A 151 6.33 17.52 -13.94
C PRO A 151 5.91 16.26 -13.15
N ARG A 152 6.67 15.17 -13.21
CA ARG A 152 6.30 13.87 -12.67
C ARG A 152 7.06 13.55 -11.39
N CYS A 153 6.36 12.99 -10.41
CA CYS A 153 6.95 12.50 -9.17
C CYS A 153 6.87 10.98 -9.10
N PHE A 154 8.03 10.34 -8.98
CA PHE A 154 8.17 8.91 -8.71
C PHE A 154 8.37 8.73 -7.22
N VAL A 155 7.53 7.94 -6.57
CA VAL A 155 7.53 7.75 -5.12
C VAL A 155 7.61 6.28 -4.79
N THR A 156 8.52 5.92 -3.90
CA THR A 156 8.66 4.54 -3.42
C THR A 156 8.83 4.47 -1.91
N PRO A 157 8.22 3.49 -1.24
CA PRO A 157 8.39 3.27 0.20
C PRO A 157 9.66 2.48 0.55
N GLY A 158 10.44 2.04 -0.45
CA GLY A 158 11.46 1.01 -0.26
C GLY A 158 10.84 -0.38 -0.20
N HIS A 159 11.27 -1.22 0.76
CA HIS A 159 10.82 -2.60 0.91
C HIS A 159 10.65 -2.98 2.38
N LEU A 160 9.94 -4.09 2.62
CA LEU A 160 9.80 -4.73 3.94
C LEU A 160 10.45 -6.13 3.99
N ARG A 161 11.34 -6.47 3.05
CA ARG A 161 11.97 -7.80 2.94
C ARG A 161 12.89 -8.12 4.10
N THR A 162 12.93 -9.39 4.46
CA THR A 162 13.92 -9.97 5.37
C THR A 162 14.48 -11.24 4.72
N PRO A 163 15.81 -11.37 4.51
CA PRO A 163 16.84 -10.35 4.75
C PRO A 163 16.70 -9.14 3.82
N PRO A 164 17.22 -7.97 4.23
CA PRO A 164 17.13 -6.76 3.43
C PRO A 164 18.00 -6.84 2.17
N PRO A 165 17.51 -6.44 0.98
CA PRO A 165 18.33 -6.37 -0.22
C PRO A 165 19.39 -5.28 -0.07
N GLU A 166 20.59 -5.55 -0.60
CA GLU A 166 21.73 -4.62 -0.62
C GLU A 166 22.07 -4.02 0.78
N GLY A 167 21.71 -4.71 1.87
CA GLY A 167 21.92 -4.21 3.23
C GLY A 167 21.10 -2.96 3.58
N ARG A 168 20.14 -2.56 2.75
CA ARG A 168 19.28 -1.41 3.00
C ARG A 168 18.19 -1.74 4.04
N PRO A 169 17.93 -0.86 5.02
CA PRO A 169 16.92 -1.14 6.04
C PRO A 169 15.53 -1.28 5.42
N ALA A 170 14.73 -2.16 6.01
CA ALA A 170 13.32 -2.29 5.65
C ALA A 170 12.54 -1.03 6.05
N THR A 171 11.75 -0.49 5.12
CA THR A 171 11.01 0.77 5.28
C THR A 171 9.61 0.69 4.67
N PHE A 172 8.74 1.56 5.18
CA PHE A 172 7.44 1.88 4.59
C PHE A 172 7.18 3.39 4.69
N GLY A 173 6.17 3.90 4.02
CA GLY A 173 5.94 5.33 3.91
C GLY A 173 4.53 5.77 4.27
N LEU A 174 4.40 7.01 4.73
CA LEU A 174 3.18 7.79 4.75
C LEU A 174 3.33 8.92 3.76
N VAL A 175 2.42 9.00 2.80
CA VAL A 175 2.40 10.07 1.80
C VAL A 175 1.24 11.00 2.09
N GLU A 176 1.51 12.29 2.16
CA GLU A 176 0.51 13.34 2.23
C GLU A 176 0.55 14.14 0.93
N VAL A 177 -0.58 14.16 0.20
CA VAL A 177 -0.71 14.90 -1.05
C VAL A 177 -1.68 16.04 -0.86
N THR A 178 -1.26 17.22 -1.24
CA THR A 178 -2.09 18.43 -1.27
C THR A 178 -2.16 18.98 -2.71
N ALA A 179 -2.90 20.06 -2.90
CA ALA A 179 -2.90 20.76 -4.19
C ALA A 179 -1.51 21.29 -4.59
N ARG A 180 -0.59 21.51 -3.63
CA ARG A 180 0.70 22.16 -3.87
C ARG A 180 1.90 21.26 -3.64
N ASP A 181 1.82 20.33 -2.71
CA ASP A 181 2.96 19.57 -2.23
C ASP A 181 2.65 18.09 -2.12
N LEU A 182 3.69 17.28 -2.26
CA LEU A 182 3.75 15.89 -1.85
C LEU A 182 4.82 15.73 -0.78
N VAL A 183 4.46 15.10 0.32
CA VAL A 183 5.35 14.82 1.44
C VAL A 183 5.38 13.32 1.66
N LEU A 184 6.57 12.71 1.70
CA LEU A 184 6.79 11.32 2.05
C LEU A 184 7.49 11.26 3.40
N THR A 185 6.82 10.76 4.42
CA THR A 185 7.44 10.40 5.70
C THR A 185 7.82 8.93 5.65
N VAL A 186 9.11 8.63 5.82
CA VAL A 186 9.68 7.28 5.78
C VAL A 186 9.81 6.74 7.18
N PHE A 187 9.30 5.54 7.39
CA PHE A 187 9.37 4.80 8.66
C PHE A 187 10.22 3.54 8.52
N SER A 188 10.92 3.18 9.60
CA SER A 188 11.54 1.86 9.73
C SER A 188 10.51 0.76 9.88
N GLU A 189 10.92 -0.49 9.75
CA GLU A 189 10.06 -1.66 10.04
C GLU A 189 9.51 -1.68 11.48
N ALA A 190 10.17 -0.97 12.43
CA ALA A 190 9.71 -0.79 13.80
C ALA A 190 8.69 0.36 13.97
N ALA A 191 8.28 1.00 12.87
CA ALA A 191 7.41 2.17 12.81
C ALA A 191 8.00 3.42 13.50
N ALA A 192 9.32 3.53 13.58
CA ALA A 192 10.00 4.76 13.96
C ALA A 192 10.20 5.64 12.72
N GLU A 193 9.90 6.92 12.81
CA GLU A 193 10.15 7.89 11.74
C GLU A 193 11.66 8.04 11.51
N LEU A 194 12.09 7.94 10.25
CA LEU A 194 13.48 8.05 9.85
C LEU A 194 13.78 9.41 9.20
N ARG A 195 12.90 9.85 8.31
CA ARG A 195 13.04 11.13 7.61
C ARG A 195 11.75 11.52 6.91
N GLN A 196 11.71 12.76 6.46
CA GLN A 196 10.65 13.31 5.65
C GLN A 196 11.23 13.97 4.39
N ASP A 197 10.73 13.58 3.23
CA ASP A 197 11.07 14.15 1.93
C ASP A 197 9.87 14.95 1.42
N ARG A 198 10.11 16.15 0.84
CA ARG A 198 9.05 17.03 0.33
C ARG A 198 9.38 17.50 -1.08
N VAL A 199 8.37 17.51 -1.96
CA VAL A 199 8.45 18.10 -3.30
C VAL A 199 7.25 18.98 -3.57
N SER A 200 7.46 20.08 -4.30
CA SER A 200 6.37 20.93 -4.77
C SER A 200 5.73 20.33 -6.03
N LEU A 201 4.40 20.23 -6.02
CA LEU A 201 3.58 19.76 -7.14
C LEU A 201 3.03 20.94 -7.98
N SER A 202 3.38 22.17 -7.64
CA SER A 202 2.99 23.34 -8.44
C SER A 202 3.66 23.24 -9.81
N VAL A 203 2.84 23.27 -10.86
CA VAL A 203 3.32 23.39 -12.25
C VAL A 203 3.95 24.77 -12.38
N THR A 204 5.26 24.88 -12.20
CA THR A 204 6.03 26.05 -12.60
C THR A 204 6.25 25.97 -14.11
N GLY A 205 5.19 26.30 -14.85
CA GLY A 205 5.20 26.39 -16.31
C GLY A 205 4.20 27.45 -16.73
N LYS A 206 4.50 28.72 -16.46
CA LYS A 206 3.96 29.81 -17.31
C LYS A 206 4.55 29.58 -18.69
N MET A 207 3.79 28.92 -19.58
CA MET A 207 4.01 29.13 -21.01
C MET A 207 3.69 30.59 -21.30
N SER A 208 4.72 31.42 -21.33
CA SER A 208 4.64 32.73 -21.96
C SER A 208 4.58 32.48 -23.48
N VAL A 209 3.37 32.41 -24.02
CA VAL A 209 3.18 32.53 -25.45
C VAL A 209 3.47 34.01 -25.78
N ARG A 210 4.58 34.26 -26.46
CA ARG A 210 4.85 35.51 -27.18
C ARG A 210 4.33 35.40 -28.58
#